data_3d45cde9fb7bab64bbe12e8cad1af577
#
_entry.id   3d45cde9fb7bab64bbe12e8cad1af577
#
_cell.length_a   1.000
_cell.length_b   1.000
_cell.length_c   1.000
_cell.angle_alpha   90.00
_cell.angle_beta   90.00
_cell.angle_gamma   90.00
#
_symmetry.space_group_name_H-M   'P 1'
#
loop_
_entity.id
_entity.type
_entity.pdbx_description
1 polymer ?
#
loop_
_entity_poly.entity_id
_entity_poly.type
_entity_poly.pdbx_seq_one_letter_code
_entity_poly.pdbx_strand_id
1 'polypeptide(L)'
;MLYYSHGLGEAFCNYGDYFNGHEDDNAICYLTLANCLIHEVNKHAITIAEEVSGMPGLAAKFEDGGYGFDYRMAMNIPDYWIKTIKELKDEDWKPSSIFWEVKNRRSDEKTISYCESHDQALVGDKTIIFRLIDADMYWHFKKGDENEMAHRGIALHKMIRLVTASTINGGYLNFMGNEFGHPEWIDFPREGNGWSHKYARRQWNLVDNHELCYHYLGDFDREML
;
A
#
# COMPACT_ATOMS: atom_id res chain seq x y z
N MET A 1 13.25 -9.90 -8.81
CA MET A 1 12.49 -11.10 -8.42
C MET A 1 13.45 -12.12 -7.87
N LEU A 2 13.12 -12.76 -6.76
CA LEU A 2 14.02 -13.66 -6.03
C LEU A 2 13.90 -15.13 -6.44
N TYR A 3 12.89 -15.48 -7.24
CA TYR A 3 12.64 -16.85 -7.69
C TYR A 3 12.46 -16.90 -9.20
N TYR A 4 12.97 -17.94 -9.85
CA TYR A 4 12.81 -18.16 -11.30
C TYR A 4 11.35 -18.30 -11.73
N SER A 5 10.54 -18.90 -10.86
CA SER A 5 9.10 -19.03 -11.03
C SER A 5 8.32 -17.75 -10.71
N HIS A 6 8.99 -16.65 -10.33
CA HIS A 6 8.37 -15.43 -9.81
C HIS A 6 7.49 -15.66 -8.56
N GLY A 7 7.76 -16.73 -7.82
CA GLY A 7 6.92 -17.18 -6.71
C GLY A 7 5.58 -17.81 -7.15
N LEU A 8 5.31 -17.90 -8.46
CA LEU A 8 4.07 -18.50 -8.97
C LEU A 8 4.11 -20.02 -8.84
N GLY A 9 3.09 -20.59 -8.21
CA GLY A 9 3.00 -22.03 -7.97
C GLY A 9 3.83 -22.53 -6.77
N GLU A 10 4.55 -21.66 -6.09
CA GLU A 10 5.26 -21.98 -4.85
C GLU A 10 4.34 -21.81 -3.64
N ALA A 11 4.42 -22.73 -2.69
CA ALA A 11 3.76 -22.64 -1.40
C ALA A 11 4.79 -22.48 -0.32
N PHE A 12 4.92 -21.32 0.26
CA PHE A 12 5.85 -21.02 1.35
C PHE A 12 5.15 -21.24 2.70
N CYS A 13 5.09 -22.51 3.15
CA CYS A 13 4.38 -22.91 4.36
C CYS A 13 5.28 -22.94 5.60
N ASN A 14 6.58 -23.06 5.40
CA ASN A 14 7.60 -23.09 6.47
C ASN A 14 8.88 -22.40 5.98
N TYR A 15 9.79 -22.16 6.93
CA TYR A 15 11.05 -21.45 6.66
C TYR A 15 11.91 -22.11 5.56
N GLY A 16 11.95 -23.42 5.52
CA GLY A 16 12.75 -24.16 4.53
C GLY A 16 12.24 -24.03 3.10
N ASP A 17 10.97 -23.70 2.90
CA ASP A 17 10.38 -23.60 1.58
C ASP A 17 10.93 -22.39 0.78
N TYR A 18 11.48 -21.41 1.49
CA TYR A 18 12.14 -20.25 0.87
C TYR A 18 13.51 -20.56 0.29
N PHE A 19 14.08 -21.73 0.61
CA PHE A 19 15.44 -22.16 0.23
C PHE A 19 15.37 -23.52 -0.45
N ASN A 20 14.59 -23.62 -1.51
CA ASN A 20 14.28 -24.87 -2.19
C ASN A 20 15.08 -25.10 -3.49
N GLY A 21 16.01 -24.19 -3.81
CA GLY A 21 16.83 -24.24 -5.02
C GLY A 21 16.15 -23.63 -6.25
N HIS A 22 15.00 -22.99 -6.08
CA HIS A 22 14.32 -22.21 -7.14
C HIS A 22 14.65 -20.72 -7.05
N GLU A 23 15.51 -20.32 -6.13
CA GLU A 23 15.99 -18.95 -5.99
C GLU A 23 16.86 -18.57 -7.18
N ASP A 24 16.72 -17.32 -7.61
CA ASP A 24 17.62 -16.74 -8.60
C ASP A 24 18.85 -16.15 -7.88
N ASP A 25 19.89 -16.97 -7.75
CA ASP A 25 21.15 -16.60 -7.09
C ASP A 25 21.79 -15.34 -7.71
N ASN A 26 21.65 -15.16 -9.01
CA ASN A 26 22.18 -13.98 -9.69
C ASN A 26 21.41 -12.71 -9.29
N ALA A 27 20.08 -12.80 -9.20
CA ALA A 27 19.25 -11.69 -8.75
C ALA A 27 19.54 -11.36 -7.29
N ILE A 28 19.64 -12.36 -6.42
CA ILE A 28 19.98 -12.19 -5.00
C ILE A 28 21.35 -11.54 -4.86
N CYS A 29 22.37 -12.06 -5.55
CA CYS A 29 23.72 -11.50 -5.55
C CYS A 29 23.74 -10.05 -6.02
N TYR A 30 23.06 -9.76 -7.13
CA TYR A 30 22.97 -8.40 -7.68
C TYR A 30 22.33 -7.43 -6.66
N LEU A 31 21.19 -7.78 -6.07
CA LEU A 31 20.48 -6.93 -5.12
C LEU A 31 21.29 -6.68 -3.85
N THR A 32 21.95 -7.73 -3.33
CA THR A 32 22.81 -7.62 -2.15
C THR A 32 23.98 -6.68 -2.40
N LEU A 33 24.69 -6.86 -3.54
CA LEU A 33 25.80 -5.99 -3.91
C LEU A 33 25.35 -4.55 -4.19
N ALA A 34 24.16 -4.37 -4.79
CA ALA A 34 23.61 -3.05 -5.04
C ALA A 34 23.32 -2.31 -3.72
N ASN A 35 22.71 -2.98 -2.73
CA ASN A 35 22.47 -2.40 -1.41
C ASN A 35 23.78 -2.05 -0.69
N CYS A 36 24.77 -2.93 -0.71
CA CYS A 36 26.09 -2.66 -0.16
C CYS A 36 26.72 -1.41 -0.79
N LEU A 37 26.72 -1.34 -2.13
CA LEU A 37 27.29 -0.20 -2.85
C LEU A 37 26.54 1.10 -2.56
N ILE A 38 25.21 1.08 -2.53
CA ILE A 38 24.38 2.27 -2.23
C ILE A 38 24.76 2.83 -0.86
N HIS A 39 24.83 1.99 0.17
CA HIS A 39 25.16 2.43 1.52
C HIS A 39 26.63 2.82 1.69
N GLU A 40 27.55 2.25 0.92
CA GLU A 40 28.94 2.68 0.90
C GLU A 40 29.09 4.08 0.30
N VAL A 41 28.37 4.35 -0.79
CA VAL A 41 28.39 5.66 -1.46
C VAL A 41 27.60 6.71 -0.67
N ASN A 42 26.47 6.34 -0.10
CA ASN A 42 25.63 7.25 0.68
C ASN A 42 25.03 6.54 1.89
N LYS A 43 25.61 6.75 3.05
CA LYS A 43 25.16 6.17 4.34
C LYS A 43 23.76 6.61 4.79
N HIS A 44 23.18 7.62 4.16
CA HIS A 44 21.84 8.12 4.43
C HIS A 44 20.81 7.65 3.38
N ALA A 45 21.23 6.89 2.40
CA ALA A 45 20.30 6.29 1.46
C ALA A 45 19.38 5.29 2.17
N ILE A 46 18.16 5.17 1.68
CA ILE A 46 17.17 4.20 2.14
C ILE A 46 16.81 3.30 0.95
N THR A 47 16.90 2.00 1.16
CA THR A 47 16.49 0.99 0.17
C THR A 47 15.27 0.24 0.66
N ILE A 48 14.27 0.10 -0.21
CA ILE A 48 12.99 -0.52 0.13
C ILE A 48 12.73 -1.66 -0.86
N ALA A 49 12.51 -2.85 -0.35
CA ALA A 49 12.20 -4.02 -1.17
C ALA A 49 10.69 -4.13 -1.39
N GLU A 50 10.29 -4.20 -2.65
CA GLU A 50 8.94 -4.62 -3.07
C GLU A 50 9.01 -6.07 -3.52
N GLU A 51 8.59 -6.99 -2.66
CA GLU A 51 8.68 -8.43 -2.90
C GLU A 51 7.58 -9.19 -2.16
N VAL A 52 6.82 -10.01 -2.89
CA VAL A 52 5.59 -10.65 -2.40
C VAL A 52 5.82 -12.02 -1.75
N SER A 53 6.94 -12.69 -2.04
CA SER A 53 7.17 -14.07 -1.57
C SER A 53 7.31 -14.20 -0.05
N GLY A 54 7.63 -13.11 0.64
CA GLY A 54 7.90 -13.14 2.08
C GLY A 54 9.29 -13.68 2.43
N MET A 55 10.24 -13.72 1.50
CA MET A 55 11.62 -14.18 1.68
C MET A 55 12.24 -13.68 2.99
N PRO A 56 12.72 -14.57 3.88
CA PRO A 56 13.39 -14.16 5.11
C PRO A 56 14.68 -13.40 4.86
N GLY A 57 15.00 -12.43 5.74
CA GLY A 57 16.26 -11.70 5.66
C GLY A 57 16.29 -10.60 4.58
N LEU A 58 15.19 -10.36 3.87
CA LEU A 58 15.18 -9.37 2.81
C LEU A 58 15.55 -7.96 3.31
N ALA A 59 14.96 -7.54 4.43
CA ALA A 59 15.26 -6.28 5.11
C ALA A 59 16.08 -6.48 6.39
N ALA A 60 16.95 -7.47 6.39
CA ALA A 60 17.96 -7.68 7.43
C ALA A 60 19.34 -7.19 6.94
N LYS A 61 20.19 -6.84 7.88
CA LYS A 61 21.54 -6.38 7.58
C LYS A 61 22.37 -7.49 6.93
N PHE A 62 23.31 -7.09 6.11
CA PHE A 62 24.24 -8.00 5.44
C PHE A 62 25.07 -8.82 6.46
N GLU A 63 25.53 -8.19 7.55
CA GLU A 63 26.29 -8.85 8.62
C GLU A 63 25.48 -9.93 9.34
N ASP A 64 24.15 -9.82 9.33
CA ASP A 64 23.24 -10.79 9.93
C ASP A 64 22.77 -11.87 8.92
N GLY A 65 23.36 -11.89 7.72
CA GLY A 65 23.02 -12.81 6.65
C GLY A 65 21.82 -12.38 5.79
N GLY A 66 21.41 -11.13 5.90
CA GLY A 66 20.34 -10.55 5.10
C GLY A 66 20.81 -9.97 3.75
N TYR A 67 19.88 -9.43 2.98
CA TYR A 67 20.15 -8.86 1.65
C TYR A 67 20.39 -7.34 1.65
N GLY A 68 20.36 -6.73 2.85
CA GLY A 68 20.78 -5.35 3.07
C GLY A 68 19.78 -4.28 2.69
N PHE A 69 18.53 -4.61 2.43
CA PHE A 69 17.48 -3.59 2.35
C PHE A 69 17.19 -3.01 3.75
N ASP A 70 16.86 -1.73 3.81
CA ASP A 70 16.48 -1.09 5.08
C ASP A 70 15.05 -1.44 5.48
N TYR A 71 14.17 -1.59 4.50
CA TYR A 71 12.75 -1.88 4.67
C TYR A 71 12.24 -2.82 3.58
N ARG A 72 11.12 -3.48 3.88
CA ARG A 72 10.30 -4.15 2.87
C ARG A 72 8.86 -3.63 2.90
N MET A 73 8.17 -3.73 1.76
CA MET A 73 6.76 -3.39 1.68
C MET A 73 5.90 -4.42 2.41
N ALA A 74 4.96 -3.96 3.25
CA ALA A 74 3.98 -4.81 3.93
C ALA A 74 2.78 -5.09 3.02
N MET A 75 2.99 -5.90 1.97
CA MET A 75 2.01 -6.11 0.89
C MET A 75 0.73 -6.83 1.34
N ASN A 76 0.76 -7.54 2.46
CA ASN A 76 -0.41 -8.17 3.06
C ASN A 76 -1.47 -7.16 3.54
N ILE A 77 -1.07 -5.97 3.97
CA ILE A 77 -1.97 -4.97 4.56
C ILE A 77 -2.97 -4.41 3.54
N PRO A 78 -2.57 -3.87 2.37
CA PRO A 78 -3.52 -3.37 1.39
C PRO A 78 -4.43 -4.48 0.85
N ASP A 79 -3.91 -5.69 0.63
CA ASP A 79 -4.72 -6.83 0.18
C ASP A 79 -5.77 -7.22 1.22
N TYR A 80 -5.41 -7.19 2.50
CA TYR A 80 -6.36 -7.40 3.59
C TYR A 80 -7.47 -6.34 3.60
N TRP A 81 -7.13 -5.05 3.49
CA TRP A 81 -8.11 -3.98 3.47
C TRP A 81 -9.06 -4.09 2.28
N ILE A 82 -8.54 -4.29 1.08
CA ILE A 82 -9.38 -4.46 -0.13
C ILE A 82 -10.30 -5.67 0.01
N LYS A 83 -9.78 -6.80 0.45
CA LYS A 83 -10.58 -8.00 0.69
C LYS A 83 -11.67 -7.76 1.72
N THR A 84 -11.33 -7.15 2.85
CA THR A 84 -12.27 -6.85 3.94
C THR A 84 -13.41 -5.94 3.46
N ILE A 85 -13.10 -4.87 2.74
CA ILE A 85 -14.09 -3.93 2.20
C ILE A 85 -14.99 -4.60 1.15
N LYS A 86 -14.45 -5.53 0.36
CA LYS A 86 -15.21 -6.21 -0.70
C LYS A 86 -16.14 -7.30 -0.17
N GLU A 87 -15.71 -8.02 0.84
CA GLU A 87 -16.36 -9.26 1.28
C GLU A 87 -17.22 -9.08 2.53
N LEU A 88 -16.96 -8.06 3.36
CA LEU A 88 -17.62 -7.87 4.64
C LEU A 88 -18.24 -6.47 4.73
N LYS A 89 -19.41 -6.40 5.38
CA LYS A 89 -19.91 -5.13 5.87
C LYS A 89 -19.05 -4.68 7.05
N ASP A 90 -18.90 -3.37 7.23
CA ASP A 90 -18.04 -2.82 8.29
C ASP A 90 -18.55 -3.14 9.72
N GLU A 91 -19.83 -3.36 9.89
CA GLU A 91 -20.43 -3.87 11.15
C GLU A 91 -19.95 -5.28 11.54
N ASP A 92 -19.48 -6.06 10.55
CA ASP A 92 -18.95 -7.42 10.72
C ASP A 92 -17.41 -7.44 10.88
N TRP A 93 -16.73 -6.30 10.77
CA TRP A 93 -15.30 -6.24 10.91
C TRP A 93 -14.87 -6.54 12.34
N LYS A 94 -13.91 -7.44 12.49
CA LYS A 94 -13.40 -7.87 13.79
C LYS A 94 -12.12 -7.12 14.13
N PRO A 95 -12.08 -6.26 15.15
CA PRO A 95 -10.89 -5.52 15.55
C PRO A 95 -9.67 -6.42 15.82
N SER A 96 -9.90 -7.63 16.36
CA SER A 96 -8.82 -8.60 16.59
C SER A 96 -8.17 -9.10 15.29
N SER A 97 -8.97 -9.34 14.24
CA SER A 97 -8.46 -9.75 12.93
C SER A 97 -7.70 -8.62 12.24
N ILE A 98 -8.23 -7.39 12.33
CA ILE A 98 -7.55 -6.19 11.83
C ILE A 98 -6.19 -6.04 12.52
N PHE A 99 -6.17 -6.05 13.85
CA PHE A 99 -4.95 -5.88 14.63
C PHE A 99 -3.92 -6.97 14.35
N TRP A 100 -4.37 -8.22 14.20
CA TRP A 100 -3.48 -9.32 13.85
C TRP A 100 -2.83 -9.10 12.49
N GLU A 101 -3.61 -8.74 11.47
CA GLU A 101 -3.12 -8.58 10.11
C GLU A 101 -2.15 -7.40 9.96
N VAL A 102 -2.49 -6.23 10.49
CA VAL A 102 -1.61 -5.05 10.40
C VAL A 102 -0.30 -5.23 11.18
N LYS A 103 -0.23 -6.22 12.07
CA LYS A 103 0.98 -6.60 12.81
C LYS A 103 1.59 -7.91 12.34
N ASN A 104 1.02 -8.57 11.34
CA ASN A 104 1.54 -9.80 10.78
C ASN A 104 2.77 -9.51 9.90
N ARG A 105 3.93 -9.52 10.54
CA ARG A 105 5.23 -9.24 9.93
C ARG A 105 6.34 -9.94 10.68
N ARG A 106 7.51 -10.08 10.07
CA ARG A 106 8.71 -10.60 10.73
C ARG A 106 9.17 -9.63 11.81
N SER A 107 9.59 -10.15 12.96
CA SER A 107 10.05 -9.34 14.09
C SER A 107 11.42 -8.71 13.87
N ASP A 108 12.22 -9.30 12.99
CA ASP A 108 13.61 -8.97 12.68
C ASP A 108 13.73 -8.00 11.48
N GLU A 109 12.63 -7.70 10.81
CA GLU A 109 12.62 -6.82 9.64
C GLU A 109 11.72 -5.60 9.87
N LYS A 110 12.14 -4.46 9.31
CA LYS A 110 11.33 -3.25 9.27
C LYS A 110 10.47 -3.23 8.02
N THR A 111 9.24 -2.73 8.15
CA THR A 111 8.29 -2.67 7.05
C THR A 111 7.81 -1.25 6.78
N ILE A 112 7.49 -0.99 5.50
CA ILE A 112 6.69 0.16 5.09
C ILE A 112 5.25 -0.33 4.98
N SER A 113 4.39 0.16 5.88
CA SER A 113 2.96 -0.14 5.90
C SER A 113 2.19 0.84 5.04
N TYR A 114 1.11 0.39 4.40
CA TYR A 114 0.29 1.24 3.54
C TYR A 114 -1.11 0.65 3.38
N CYS A 115 -2.08 1.48 3.01
CA CYS A 115 -3.46 1.04 2.83
C CYS A 115 -3.75 0.64 1.39
N GLU A 116 -3.18 1.36 0.44
CA GLU A 116 -3.25 1.08 -0.99
C GLU A 116 -2.00 1.61 -1.69
N SER A 117 -1.70 1.07 -2.86
CA SER A 117 -0.69 1.56 -3.79
C SER A 117 -1.27 1.60 -5.21
N HIS A 118 -0.40 1.76 -6.21
CA HIS A 118 -0.79 1.65 -7.61
C HIS A 118 -1.39 0.27 -7.94
N ASP A 119 -0.98 -0.80 -7.26
CA ASP A 119 -1.48 -2.15 -7.52
C ASP A 119 -2.98 -2.26 -7.25
N GLN A 120 -3.44 -1.74 -6.12
CA GLN A 120 -4.85 -1.76 -5.78
C GLN A 120 -5.62 -0.67 -6.52
N ALA A 121 -5.11 0.56 -6.49
CA ALA A 121 -5.83 1.74 -6.95
C ALA A 121 -5.88 1.90 -8.48
N LEU A 122 -4.93 1.32 -9.23
CA LEU A 122 -4.79 1.51 -10.68
C LEU A 122 -4.90 0.21 -11.48
N VAL A 123 -4.36 -0.88 -10.97
CA VAL A 123 -4.19 -2.12 -11.73
C VAL A 123 -5.23 -3.18 -11.31
N GLY A 124 -5.35 -3.44 -10.03
CA GLY A 124 -6.13 -4.57 -9.53
C GLY A 124 -7.57 -4.24 -9.16
N ASP A 125 -7.86 -2.99 -8.80
CA ASP A 125 -9.15 -2.62 -8.24
C ASP A 125 -9.46 -1.11 -8.38
N LYS A 126 -10.26 -0.58 -7.48
CA LYS A 126 -10.61 0.84 -7.30
C LYS A 126 -9.87 1.38 -6.07
N THR A 127 -9.79 2.70 -5.95
CA THR A 127 -9.29 3.32 -4.71
C THR A 127 -10.15 2.90 -3.51
N ILE A 128 -9.55 2.82 -2.33
CA ILE A 128 -10.26 2.46 -1.09
C ILE A 128 -11.49 3.35 -0.88
N ILE A 129 -11.33 4.66 -1.04
CA ILE A 129 -12.44 5.58 -0.83
C ILE A 129 -13.59 5.34 -1.82
N PHE A 130 -13.26 5.04 -3.07
CA PHE A 130 -14.29 4.73 -4.07
C PHE A 130 -14.96 3.37 -3.79
N ARG A 131 -14.24 2.42 -3.23
CA ARG A 131 -14.83 1.16 -2.74
C ARG A 131 -15.82 1.37 -1.62
N LEU A 132 -15.54 2.32 -0.73
CA LEU A 132 -16.37 2.60 0.45
C LEU A 132 -17.62 3.41 0.12
N ILE A 133 -17.59 4.27 -0.91
CA ILE A 133 -18.67 5.24 -1.19
C ILE A 133 -19.30 5.02 -2.56
N ASP A 134 -18.51 4.57 -3.56
CA ASP A 134 -18.91 4.37 -4.95
C ASP A 134 -19.41 5.68 -5.61
N ALA A 135 -20.42 5.58 -6.48
CA ALA A 135 -20.93 6.68 -7.28
C ALA A 135 -21.43 7.89 -6.49
N ASP A 136 -21.79 7.71 -5.22
CA ASP A 136 -22.21 8.80 -4.34
C ASP A 136 -21.14 9.89 -4.17
N MET A 137 -19.85 9.55 -4.39
CA MET A 137 -18.78 10.56 -4.44
C MET A 137 -18.98 11.64 -5.51
N TYR A 138 -19.66 11.32 -6.60
CA TYR A 138 -19.91 12.29 -7.67
C TYR A 138 -21.08 13.24 -7.38
N TRP A 139 -22.02 12.79 -6.55
CA TRP A 139 -23.29 13.50 -6.35
C TRP A 139 -23.44 14.07 -4.95
N HIS A 140 -22.81 13.42 -3.94
CA HIS A 140 -23.03 13.65 -2.52
C HIS A 140 -21.72 13.94 -1.75
N PHE A 141 -20.74 14.58 -2.40
CA PHE A 141 -19.46 14.89 -1.77
C PHE A 141 -19.25 16.37 -1.51
N LYS A 142 -20.37 17.12 -1.41
CA LYS A 142 -20.38 18.53 -1.04
C LYS A 142 -20.46 18.71 0.46
N LYS A 143 -19.83 19.76 0.96
CA LYS A 143 -19.93 20.17 2.36
C LYS A 143 -21.40 20.44 2.73
N GLY A 144 -21.86 19.83 3.81
CA GLY A 144 -23.25 19.99 4.28
C GLY A 144 -24.26 19.07 3.58
N ASP A 145 -23.84 18.22 2.66
CA ASP A 145 -24.68 17.15 2.14
C ASP A 145 -24.79 16.03 3.20
N GLU A 146 -26.01 15.64 3.56
CA GLU A 146 -26.27 14.65 4.60
C GLU A 146 -26.41 13.23 4.02
N ASN A 147 -25.52 12.84 3.12
CA ASN A 147 -25.49 11.48 2.60
C ASN A 147 -24.76 10.54 3.56
N GLU A 148 -25.50 9.57 4.10
CA GLU A 148 -24.96 8.62 5.10
C GLU A 148 -23.83 7.77 4.53
N MET A 149 -23.92 7.33 3.27
CA MET A 149 -22.89 6.52 2.63
C MET A 149 -21.57 7.30 2.49
N ALA A 150 -21.63 8.56 2.09
CA ALA A 150 -20.45 9.41 1.96
C ALA A 150 -19.81 9.66 3.33
N HIS A 151 -20.57 10.00 4.35
CA HIS A 151 -20.07 10.23 5.72
C HIS A 151 -19.44 8.98 6.32
N ARG A 152 -20.13 7.83 6.19
CA ARG A 152 -19.63 6.53 6.66
C ARG A 152 -18.33 6.15 5.95
N GLY A 153 -18.28 6.29 4.61
CA GLY A 153 -17.07 5.99 3.83
C GLY A 153 -15.88 6.87 4.19
N ILE A 154 -16.10 8.17 4.41
CA ILE A 154 -15.08 9.09 4.91
C ILE A 154 -14.55 8.64 6.29
N ALA A 155 -15.44 8.28 7.20
CA ALA A 155 -15.04 7.83 8.53
C ALA A 155 -14.24 6.53 8.49
N LEU A 156 -14.67 5.56 7.69
CA LEU A 156 -13.96 4.29 7.49
C LEU A 156 -12.61 4.47 6.83
N HIS A 157 -12.50 5.33 5.82
CA HIS A 157 -11.24 5.65 5.16
C HIS A 157 -10.23 6.24 6.15
N LYS A 158 -10.66 7.20 6.99
CA LYS A 158 -9.84 7.77 8.06
C LYS A 158 -9.39 6.69 9.06
N MET A 159 -10.31 5.84 9.50
CA MET A 159 -10.02 4.77 10.44
C MET A 159 -8.99 3.77 9.87
N ILE A 160 -9.17 3.31 8.63
CA ILE A 160 -8.25 2.40 7.94
C ILE A 160 -6.84 2.98 7.94
N ARG A 161 -6.70 4.23 7.54
CA ARG A 161 -5.41 4.93 7.47
C ARG A 161 -4.78 5.11 8.83
N LEU A 162 -5.56 5.56 9.82
CA LEU A 162 -5.08 5.74 11.19
C LEU A 162 -4.59 4.43 11.81
N VAL A 163 -5.37 3.36 11.69
CA VAL A 163 -4.99 2.04 12.22
C VAL A 163 -3.71 1.54 11.56
N THR A 164 -3.60 1.67 10.24
CA THR A 164 -2.41 1.26 9.51
C THR A 164 -1.19 2.09 9.91
N ALA A 165 -1.31 3.42 9.96
CA ALA A 165 -0.21 4.32 10.33
C ALA A 165 0.21 4.14 11.80
N SER A 166 -0.73 3.90 12.73
CA SER A 166 -0.43 3.76 14.17
C SER A 166 0.23 2.42 14.54
N THR A 167 0.25 1.44 13.65
CA THR A 167 0.80 0.10 13.91
C THR A 167 2.10 -0.19 13.18
N ILE A 168 2.74 0.80 12.60
CA ILE A 168 4.00 0.68 11.86
C ILE A 168 5.16 0.24 12.76
N ASN A 169 6.20 -0.37 12.16
CA ASN A 169 7.50 -0.62 12.78
C ASN A 169 8.68 -0.03 12.00
N GLY A 170 8.39 0.69 10.92
CA GLY A 170 9.38 1.31 10.06
C GLY A 170 8.84 2.60 9.48
N GLY A 171 8.06 2.54 8.43
CA GLY A 171 7.50 3.70 7.77
C GLY A 171 6.06 3.51 7.29
N TYR A 172 5.47 4.59 6.82
CA TYR A 172 4.16 4.63 6.20
C TYR A 172 4.24 5.18 4.79
N LEU A 173 3.69 4.46 3.81
CA LEU A 173 3.55 4.95 2.44
C LEU A 173 2.15 5.50 2.25
N ASN A 174 2.09 6.72 1.78
CA ASN A 174 0.85 7.35 1.35
C ASN A 174 0.84 7.44 -0.18
N PHE A 175 0.04 6.60 -0.82
CA PHE A 175 -0.06 6.64 -2.28
C PHE A 175 -0.74 7.92 -2.73
N MET A 176 -0.16 8.61 -3.71
CA MET A 176 -0.59 9.93 -4.17
C MET A 176 -2.10 9.97 -4.47
N GLY A 177 -2.81 10.86 -3.80
CA GLY A 177 -4.26 11.01 -3.87
C GLY A 177 -5.01 10.28 -2.75
N ASN A 178 -4.41 9.29 -2.10
CA ASN A 178 -5.01 8.60 -0.95
C ASN A 178 -5.17 9.57 0.24
N GLU A 179 -4.25 10.51 0.42
CA GLU A 179 -4.27 11.51 1.48
C GLU A 179 -5.54 12.35 1.52
N PHE A 180 -6.16 12.61 0.36
CA PHE A 180 -7.43 13.34 0.30
C PHE A 180 -8.59 12.53 -0.28
N GLY A 181 -8.39 11.23 -0.49
CA GLY A 181 -9.45 10.34 -0.99
C GLY A 181 -9.82 10.59 -2.45
N HIS A 182 -8.83 10.75 -3.33
CA HIS A 182 -9.09 10.89 -4.76
C HIS A 182 -9.82 9.65 -5.28
N PRO A 183 -11.03 9.80 -5.88
CA PRO A 183 -11.88 8.67 -6.21
C PRO A 183 -11.49 7.98 -7.50
N GLU A 184 -10.89 8.74 -8.39
CA GLU A 184 -10.73 8.37 -9.78
C GLU A 184 -9.59 7.38 -9.99
N TRP A 185 -9.82 6.44 -10.84
CA TRP A 185 -8.78 5.68 -11.49
C TRP A 185 -7.92 6.59 -12.38
N ILE A 186 -6.64 6.33 -12.44
CA ILE A 186 -5.73 6.96 -13.41
C ILE A 186 -5.70 6.09 -14.68
N ASP A 187 -6.18 6.63 -15.79
CA ASP A 187 -6.11 5.97 -17.10
C ASP A 187 -4.84 6.40 -17.83
N PHE A 188 -3.84 5.52 -17.84
CA PHE A 188 -2.58 5.78 -18.52
C PHE A 188 -2.76 5.95 -20.04
N PRO A 189 -1.90 6.76 -20.70
CA PRO A 189 -1.90 6.88 -22.15
C PRO A 189 -1.76 5.49 -22.81
N ARG A 190 -2.72 5.15 -23.67
CA ARG A 190 -2.78 3.88 -24.40
C ARG A 190 -3.56 4.07 -25.70
N GLU A 191 -3.47 3.11 -26.60
CA GLU A 191 -4.16 3.17 -27.90
C GLU A 191 -5.66 3.43 -27.76
N GLY A 192 -6.33 2.72 -26.82
CA GLY A 192 -7.78 2.83 -26.60
C GLY A 192 -8.27 4.18 -26.11
N ASN A 193 -7.40 5.09 -25.64
CA ASN A 193 -7.75 6.47 -25.27
C ASN A 193 -7.01 7.53 -26.10
N GLY A 194 -6.47 7.14 -27.27
CA GLY A 194 -5.75 8.04 -28.18
C GLY A 194 -4.46 8.59 -27.56
N TRP A 195 -3.80 7.84 -26.71
CA TRP A 195 -2.57 8.24 -26.00
C TRP A 195 -2.77 9.51 -25.14
N SER A 196 -3.96 9.71 -24.63
CA SER A 196 -4.32 10.90 -23.85
C SER A 196 -3.72 10.88 -22.45
N HIS A 197 -3.14 12.01 -22.04
CA HIS A 197 -2.71 12.26 -20.64
C HIS A 197 -3.82 12.88 -19.77
N LYS A 198 -5.02 13.08 -20.31
CA LYS A 198 -6.08 13.81 -19.60
C LYS A 198 -6.43 13.19 -18.25
N TYR A 199 -6.48 11.85 -18.20
CA TYR A 199 -6.82 11.10 -17.01
C TYR A 199 -5.61 10.42 -16.32
N ALA A 200 -4.39 10.73 -16.79
CA ALA A 200 -3.15 10.16 -16.26
C ALA A 200 -2.56 10.97 -15.10
N ARG A 201 -3.39 11.62 -14.30
CA ARG A 201 -2.95 12.47 -13.19
C ARG A 201 -4.04 12.66 -12.14
N ARG A 202 -3.61 12.94 -10.91
CA ARG A 202 -4.51 13.30 -9.81
C ARG A 202 -5.07 14.71 -10.00
N GLN A 203 -6.30 14.90 -9.53
CA GLN A 203 -7.00 16.17 -9.52
C GLN A 203 -6.78 16.89 -8.18
N TRP A 204 -5.60 17.46 -8.00
CA TRP A 204 -5.20 18.12 -6.74
C TRP A 204 -6.11 19.28 -6.35
N ASN A 205 -6.76 19.93 -7.31
CA ASN A 205 -7.75 20.97 -7.05
C ASN A 205 -8.96 20.50 -6.24
N LEU A 206 -9.19 19.21 -6.11
CA LEU A 206 -10.30 18.69 -5.30
C LEU A 206 -10.07 18.92 -3.80
N VAL A 207 -8.84 18.74 -3.31
CA VAL A 207 -8.53 18.96 -1.90
C VAL A 207 -8.52 20.44 -1.53
N ASP A 208 -8.20 21.32 -2.47
CA ASP A 208 -8.19 22.77 -2.29
C ASP A 208 -9.61 23.39 -2.32
N ASN A 209 -10.60 22.64 -2.78
CA ASN A 209 -11.98 23.11 -2.83
C ASN A 209 -12.70 22.86 -1.51
N HIS A 210 -12.83 23.91 -0.68
CA HIS A 210 -13.49 23.85 0.62
C HIS A 210 -15.01 23.59 0.59
N GLU A 211 -15.63 23.61 -0.59
CA GLU A 211 -17.03 23.21 -0.76
C GLU A 211 -17.20 21.68 -0.93
N LEU A 212 -16.09 20.95 -1.07
CA LEU A 212 -16.09 19.50 -1.24
C LEU A 212 -15.50 18.80 0.01
N CYS A 213 -15.93 17.58 0.28
CA CYS A 213 -15.48 16.82 1.45
C CYS A 213 -14.04 16.32 1.38
N TYR A 214 -13.37 16.42 0.22
CA TYR A 214 -11.97 16.01 0.07
C TYR A 214 -11.02 16.73 1.05
N HIS A 215 -11.28 18.00 1.35
CA HIS A 215 -10.46 18.74 2.30
C HIS A 215 -10.49 18.15 3.73
N TYR A 216 -11.60 17.52 4.16
CA TYR A 216 -11.66 16.85 5.47
C TYR A 216 -10.74 15.62 5.55
N LEU A 217 -10.49 14.97 4.42
CA LEU A 217 -9.54 13.86 4.33
C LEU A 217 -8.11 14.38 4.30
N GLY A 218 -7.85 15.44 3.54
CA GLY A 218 -6.54 16.11 3.51
C GLY A 218 -6.16 16.72 4.86
N ASP A 219 -7.10 17.36 5.57
CA ASP A 219 -6.89 17.86 6.92
C ASP A 219 -6.57 16.73 7.90
N PHE A 220 -7.33 15.64 7.80
CA PHE A 220 -7.07 14.45 8.62
C PHE A 220 -5.68 13.86 8.34
N ASP A 221 -5.26 13.79 7.10
CA ASP A 221 -3.92 13.30 6.73
C ASP A 221 -2.83 14.11 7.40
N ARG A 222 -2.92 15.43 7.31
CA ARG A 222 -1.96 16.34 7.92
C ARG A 222 -1.89 16.20 9.44
N GLU A 223 -3.04 15.99 10.10
CA GLU A 223 -3.07 15.83 11.56
C GLU A 223 -2.68 14.41 12.02
N MET A 224 -2.78 13.42 11.14
CA MET A 224 -2.39 12.04 11.43
C MET A 224 -0.88 11.83 11.40
N LEU A 225 -0.17 12.51 10.49
CA LEU A 225 1.28 12.42 10.28
C LEU A 225 2.06 13.45 11.07
#